data_cb006a5eea0c365f0d61ad496e3594c3
#
_entry.id   cb006a5eea0c365f0d61ad496e3594c3
#
_cell.length_a   1.000
_cell.length_b   1.000
_cell.length_c   1.000
_cell.angle_alpha   90.00
_cell.angle_beta   90.00
_cell.angle_gamma   90.00
#
_symmetry.space_group_name_H-M   'P 1'
#
loop_
_entity.id
_entity.type
_entity.pdbx_description
1 polymer ?
#
loop_
_entity_poly.entity_id
_entity_poly.type
_entity_poly.pdbx_seq_one_letter_code
_entity_poly.pdbx_strand_id
1 'polypeptide(L)'
;MDKKIVIGIPSYNEEDTIGYVTEQVDLGLKKFFSSAKCLIVNVDSDSTDNTKKVFLEAQTFCPKKYLNIGKKPRGKGKNLIELFKYCNALDIDYIALFDSDIRTIKPNWVFSLLNPLIIKKFDYTTPAYSRGCYDGNVTNNFAYPLTYAIFGTELQQPIGGEFGLNKRLYKYLLQQSINEAAWGFGIDIFMTYHAIGGGFKICEVYLGEKKHKPGFSTLMNKFLQFSQAALEVSRIYKSELDKIKPIKKYKNIQIFKTKKRPDEKLVAVQLKKFAQDFKNNLSEYNRYLGRGLIDKLSRVIIIDQKPTISSALWVDALARFLNICYEKNFNVKLIPKIWRLIAPIFYWRAISFWEEIKYLDPIEIDKKIRSQAKLLRKKLIPE
;
A
#
# COMPACT_ATOMS: atom_id res chain seq x y z
N MET A 1 -15.30 -18.69 25.12
CA MET A 1 -13.99 -18.08 25.46
C MET A 1 -14.00 -16.65 25.01
N ASP A 2 -13.52 -15.74 25.84
CA ASP A 2 -13.42 -14.34 25.50
C ASP A 2 -12.42 -14.14 24.36
N LYS A 3 -12.82 -13.40 23.33
CA LYS A 3 -11.95 -13.09 22.19
C LYS A 3 -10.79 -12.20 22.64
N LYS A 4 -9.60 -12.50 22.14
CA LYS A 4 -8.39 -11.70 22.40
C LYS A 4 -8.10 -10.82 21.17
N ILE A 5 -8.13 -9.51 21.35
CA ILE A 5 -7.97 -8.51 20.30
C ILE A 5 -6.76 -7.62 20.60
N VAL A 6 -5.92 -7.40 19.58
CA VAL A 6 -4.83 -6.43 19.62
C VAL A 6 -5.04 -5.34 18.57
N ILE A 7 -4.91 -4.09 18.98
CA ILE A 7 -4.70 -2.97 18.06
C ILE A 7 -3.21 -2.70 17.97
N GLY A 8 -2.65 -2.77 16.75
CA GLY A 8 -1.26 -2.47 16.46
C GLY A 8 -1.10 -1.09 15.84
N ILE A 9 -0.24 -0.26 16.42
CA ILE A 9 0.07 1.09 15.95
C ILE A 9 1.59 1.17 15.71
N PRO A 10 2.07 0.93 14.46
CA PRO A 10 3.47 1.12 14.13
C PRO A 10 3.80 2.61 14.11
N SER A 11 4.95 3.02 14.69
CA SER A 11 5.34 4.43 14.76
C SER A 11 6.83 4.67 14.53
N TYR A 12 7.13 5.89 14.08
CA TYR A 12 8.44 6.51 14.09
C TYR A 12 8.29 8.03 13.97
N ASN A 13 8.58 8.77 15.05
CA ASN A 13 8.46 10.23 15.17
C ASN A 13 7.06 10.75 14.84
N GLU A 14 6.07 10.36 15.65
CA GLU A 14 4.65 10.65 15.46
C GLU A 14 4.01 11.28 16.73
N GLU A 15 4.79 12.10 17.48
CA GLU A 15 4.30 12.77 18.69
C GLU A 15 3.04 13.61 18.48
N ASP A 16 2.87 14.19 17.27
CA ASP A 16 1.72 15.05 16.94
C ASP A 16 0.37 14.32 16.83
N THR A 17 0.38 13.00 16.58
CA THR A 17 -0.82 12.28 16.16
C THR A 17 -1.09 11.00 16.93
N ILE A 18 -0.05 10.36 17.48
CA ILE A 18 -0.18 9.03 18.09
C ILE A 18 -1.13 9.01 19.31
N GLY A 19 -1.18 10.09 20.10
CA GLY A 19 -2.12 10.20 21.21
C GLY A 19 -3.57 10.14 20.73
N TYR A 20 -3.91 10.99 19.77
CA TYR A 20 -5.25 11.00 19.15
C TYR A 20 -5.63 9.65 18.55
N VAL A 21 -4.72 9.03 17.78
CA VAL A 21 -4.98 7.70 17.20
C VAL A 21 -5.25 6.67 18.29
N THR A 22 -4.44 6.67 19.35
CA THR A 22 -4.58 5.74 20.50
C THR A 22 -5.93 5.88 21.17
N GLU A 23 -6.36 7.12 21.46
CA GLU A 23 -7.66 7.39 22.10
C GLU A 23 -8.84 6.99 21.21
N GLN A 24 -8.76 7.24 19.89
CA GLN A 24 -9.85 6.87 18.97
C GLN A 24 -10.01 5.35 18.83
N VAL A 25 -8.91 4.60 18.77
CA VAL A 25 -9.01 3.13 18.73
C VAL A 25 -9.50 2.56 20.05
N ASP A 26 -9.12 3.13 21.18
CA ASP A 26 -9.61 2.74 22.51
C ASP A 26 -11.11 2.95 22.64
N LEU A 27 -11.61 4.13 22.25
CA LEU A 27 -13.06 4.40 22.19
C LEU A 27 -13.81 3.40 21.31
N GLY A 28 -13.20 2.98 20.20
CA GLY A 28 -13.75 1.93 19.33
C GLY A 28 -13.80 0.57 20.01
N LEU A 29 -12.75 0.17 20.69
CA LEU A 29 -12.72 -1.08 21.47
C LEU A 29 -13.74 -1.05 22.58
N LYS A 30 -13.79 0.00 23.39
CA LYS A 30 -14.77 0.18 24.45
C LYS A 30 -16.20 0.07 23.96
N LYS A 31 -16.50 0.76 22.84
CA LYS A 31 -17.87 0.84 22.32
C LYS A 31 -18.36 -0.49 21.70
N PHE A 32 -17.50 -1.18 20.98
CA PHE A 32 -17.94 -2.30 20.13
C PHE A 32 -17.42 -3.68 20.58
N PHE A 33 -16.42 -3.73 21.47
CA PHE A 33 -15.75 -4.96 21.88
C PHE A 33 -15.49 -5.02 23.38
N SER A 34 -16.35 -4.41 24.20
CA SER A 34 -16.23 -4.32 25.66
C SER A 34 -16.13 -5.68 26.38
N SER A 35 -16.71 -6.75 25.78
CA SER A 35 -16.64 -8.12 26.30
C SER A 35 -15.36 -8.87 25.87
N ALA A 36 -14.52 -8.29 25.04
CA ALA A 36 -13.28 -8.93 24.58
C ALA A 36 -12.09 -8.52 25.45
N LYS A 37 -11.07 -9.38 25.52
CA LYS A 37 -9.77 -9.05 26.10
C LYS A 37 -8.96 -8.23 25.11
N CYS A 38 -8.92 -6.92 25.28
CA CYS A 38 -8.28 -5.98 24.36
C CYS A 38 -6.94 -5.47 24.87
N LEU A 39 -6.00 -5.21 23.93
CA LEU A 39 -4.71 -4.60 24.21
C LEU A 39 -4.33 -3.65 23.06
N ILE A 40 -3.86 -2.46 23.36
CA ILE A 40 -3.32 -1.51 22.39
C ILE A 40 -1.79 -1.56 22.43
N VAL A 41 -1.17 -1.88 21.31
CA VAL A 41 0.29 -2.04 21.20
C VAL A 41 0.86 -1.01 20.23
N ASN A 42 1.66 -0.09 20.76
CA ASN A 42 2.52 0.74 19.92
C ASN A 42 3.84 0.01 19.68
N VAL A 43 4.21 -0.15 18.41
CA VAL A 43 5.49 -0.74 18.02
C VAL A 43 6.33 0.33 17.36
N ASP A 44 7.38 0.74 18.05
CA ASP A 44 8.17 1.92 17.72
C ASP A 44 9.56 1.57 17.22
N SER A 45 9.95 2.21 16.11
CA SER A 45 11.27 2.08 15.49
C SER A 45 12.31 3.03 16.11
N ASP A 46 12.30 3.18 17.45
CA ASP A 46 13.21 4.02 18.23
C ASP A 46 13.05 5.50 17.87
N SER A 47 11.83 6.03 18.08
CA SER A 47 11.53 7.47 17.95
C SER A 47 12.43 8.33 18.80
N THR A 48 12.82 9.48 18.26
CA THR A 48 13.69 10.47 18.93
C THR A 48 12.93 11.69 19.47
N ASP A 49 11.63 11.77 19.15
CA ASP A 49 10.69 12.77 19.66
C ASP A 49 9.90 12.22 20.87
N ASN A 50 8.82 12.88 21.28
CA ASN A 50 7.99 12.49 22.40
C ASN A 50 6.97 11.38 22.09
N THR A 51 7.06 10.66 20.96
CA THR A 51 6.11 9.61 20.53
C THR A 51 5.80 8.63 21.67
N LYS A 52 6.83 8.07 22.33
CA LYS A 52 6.67 7.15 23.47
C LYS A 52 5.88 7.77 24.61
N LYS A 53 6.25 8.99 25.02
CA LYS A 53 5.62 9.70 26.13
C LYS A 53 4.15 9.96 25.82
N VAL A 54 3.85 10.53 24.66
CA VAL A 54 2.47 10.84 24.23
C VAL A 54 1.60 9.58 24.15
N PHE A 55 2.13 8.46 23.63
CA PHE A 55 1.41 7.18 23.63
C PHE A 55 1.08 6.69 25.04
N LEU A 56 2.06 6.74 25.96
CA LEU A 56 1.87 6.24 27.32
C LEU A 56 0.94 7.15 28.16
N GLU A 57 0.93 8.45 27.92
CA GLU A 57 0.08 9.43 28.61
C GLU A 57 -1.36 9.48 28.05
N ALA A 58 -1.62 9.00 26.82
CA ALA A 58 -2.96 8.96 26.26
C ALA A 58 -3.93 8.22 27.19
N GLN A 59 -5.12 8.80 27.41
CA GLN A 59 -6.10 8.23 28.33
C GLN A 59 -6.87 7.08 27.65
N THR A 60 -6.80 5.87 28.19
CA THR A 60 -7.41 4.67 27.60
C THR A 60 -8.05 3.79 28.67
N PHE A 61 -9.13 3.10 28.28
CA PHE A 61 -9.78 2.06 29.07
C PHE A 61 -9.07 0.72 28.94
N CYS A 62 -8.57 0.43 27.72
CA CYS A 62 -7.81 -0.79 27.44
C CYS A 62 -6.37 -0.64 27.91
N PRO A 63 -5.74 -1.73 28.40
CA PRO A 63 -4.32 -1.74 28.66
C PRO A 63 -3.51 -1.41 27.41
N LYS A 64 -2.34 -0.77 27.65
CA LYS A 64 -1.40 -0.38 26.58
C LYS A 64 -0.06 -1.07 26.77
N LYS A 65 0.62 -1.33 25.67
CA LYS A 65 1.99 -1.85 25.63
C LYS A 65 2.83 -1.06 24.64
N TYR A 66 3.93 -0.52 25.08
CA TYR A 66 4.96 0.06 24.22
C TYR A 66 6.06 -0.97 23.96
N LEU A 67 6.39 -1.19 22.68
CA LEU A 67 7.46 -2.06 22.22
C LEU A 67 8.46 -1.24 21.41
N ASN A 68 9.65 -1.04 21.93
CA ASN A 68 10.77 -0.50 21.16
C ASN A 68 11.51 -1.64 20.47
N ILE A 69 11.59 -1.61 19.14
CA ILE A 69 12.23 -2.66 18.34
C ILE A 69 13.66 -2.30 17.90
N GLY A 70 14.21 -1.21 18.42
CA GLY A 70 15.57 -0.76 18.16
C GLY A 70 15.75 -0.01 16.83
N LYS A 71 16.98 0.48 16.62
CA LYS A 71 17.30 1.45 15.56
C LYS A 71 17.40 0.87 14.15
N LYS A 72 17.82 -0.36 13.95
CA LYS A 72 18.08 -0.92 12.61
C LYS A 72 17.70 -2.40 12.51
N PRO A 73 17.15 -2.83 11.36
CA PRO A 73 16.61 -2.01 10.28
C PRO A 73 15.35 -1.28 10.74
N ARG A 74 15.16 -0.03 10.33
CA ARG A 74 13.91 0.73 10.56
C ARG A 74 12.92 0.42 9.45
N GLY A 75 11.63 0.44 9.79
CA GLY A 75 10.57 0.38 8.80
C GLY A 75 9.27 -0.20 9.34
N LYS A 76 8.17 0.21 8.73
CA LYS A 76 6.82 -0.25 9.08
C LYS A 76 6.74 -1.79 9.12
N GLY A 77 7.36 -2.46 8.15
CA GLY A 77 7.34 -3.92 8.07
C GLY A 77 8.00 -4.59 9.27
N LYS A 78 9.13 -4.07 9.72
CA LYS A 78 9.76 -4.57 10.94
C LYS A 78 8.83 -4.46 12.14
N ASN A 79 8.19 -3.29 12.32
CA ASN A 79 7.24 -3.07 13.38
C ASN A 79 6.11 -4.10 13.35
N LEU A 80 5.53 -4.35 12.16
CA LEU A 80 4.41 -5.28 12.04
C LEU A 80 4.82 -6.73 12.24
N ILE A 81 5.99 -7.15 11.78
CA ILE A 81 6.48 -8.52 12.01
C ILE A 81 6.75 -8.77 13.51
N GLU A 82 7.36 -7.80 14.20
CA GLU A 82 7.56 -7.93 15.65
C GLU A 82 6.22 -7.91 16.41
N LEU A 83 5.25 -7.11 15.97
CA LEU A 83 3.88 -7.17 16.50
C LEU A 83 3.26 -8.56 16.30
N PHE A 84 3.37 -9.15 15.12
CA PHE A 84 2.81 -10.48 14.84
C PHE A 84 3.47 -11.58 15.70
N LYS A 85 4.79 -11.51 15.91
CA LYS A 85 5.49 -12.40 16.85
C LYS A 85 4.96 -12.26 18.27
N TYR A 86 4.81 -11.03 18.73
CA TYR A 86 4.25 -10.73 20.04
C TYR A 86 2.82 -11.24 20.19
N CYS A 87 1.96 -11.02 19.20
CA CYS A 87 0.60 -11.54 19.17
C CYS A 87 0.56 -13.07 19.12
N ASN A 88 1.50 -13.70 18.41
CA ASN A 88 1.61 -15.16 18.39
C ASN A 88 1.97 -15.75 19.74
N ALA A 89 2.89 -15.13 20.47
CA ALA A 89 3.28 -15.56 21.83
C ALA A 89 2.11 -15.44 22.83
N LEU A 90 1.23 -14.46 22.68
CA LEU A 90 0.03 -14.25 23.51
C LEU A 90 -1.20 -15.02 23.03
N ASP A 91 -1.10 -15.74 21.92
CA ASP A 91 -2.18 -16.46 21.26
C ASP A 91 -3.40 -15.56 20.98
N ILE A 92 -3.18 -14.43 20.30
CA ILE A 92 -4.19 -13.43 19.94
C ILE A 92 -5.08 -13.94 18.80
N ASP A 93 -6.40 -13.70 18.88
CA ASP A 93 -7.37 -14.14 17.87
C ASP A 93 -7.46 -13.19 16.68
N TYR A 94 -7.45 -11.87 16.95
CA TYR A 94 -7.65 -10.83 15.94
C TYR A 94 -6.71 -9.64 16.17
N ILE A 95 -6.21 -9.09 15.08
CA ILE A 95 -5.37 -7.89 15.05
C ILE A 95 -6.03 -6.86 14.14
N ALA A 96 -6.11 -5.60 14.58
CA ALA A 96 -6.35 -4.48 13.68
C ALA A 96 -5.14 -3.54 13.71
N LEU A 97 -4.72 -3.11 12.53
CA LEU A 97 -3.56 -2.23 12.33
C LEU A 97 -4.04 -0.83 11.97
N PHE A 98 -3.41 0.18 12.54
CA PHE A 98 -3.65 1.59 12.23
C PHE A 98 -2.34 2.34 12.13
N ASP A 99 -2.18 3.12 11.04
CA ASP A 99 -1.05 4.05 10.93
C ASP A 99 -1.13 5.11 12.03
N SER A 100 0.01 5.49 12.59
CA SER A 100 0.11 6.44 13.72
C SER A 100 -0.12 7.91 13.33
N ASP A 101 -0.13 8.23 12.01
CA ASP A 101 -0.23 9.59 11.48
C ASP A 101 -1.63 9.97 10.97
N ILE A 102 -2.66 9.18 11.26
CA ILE A 102 -4.02 9.40 10.77
C ILE A 102 -4.70 10.51 11.57
N ARG A 103 -5.18 11.54 10.87
CA ARG A 103 -5.87 12.71 11.47
C ARG A 103 -7.39 12.60 11.44
N THR A 104 -7.95 11.62 10.76
CA THR A 104 -9.40 11.46 10.53
C THR A 104 -9.95 10.13 11.03
N ILE A 105 -9.17 9.38 11.76
CA ILE A 105 -9.60 8.12 12.37
C ILE A 105 -10.79 8.35 13.30
N LYS A 106 -11.73 7.41 13.30
CA LYS A 106 -12.92 7.42 14.14
C LYS A 106 -13.10 6.07 14.83
N PRO A 107 -13.77 6.00 15.99
CA PRO A 107 -14.00 4.75 16.72
C PRO A 107 -14.64 3.62 15.89
N ASN A 108 -15.52 3.96 14.95
CA ASN A 108 -16.18 2.97 14.08
C ASN A 108 -15.23 2.27 13.10
N TRP A 109 -14.02 2.80 12.84
CA TRP A 109 -13.02 2.12 12.00
C TRP A 109 -12.59 0.79 12.62
N VAL A 110 -12.45 0.74 13.96
CA VAL A 110 -12.15 -0.48 14.71
C VAL A 110 -13.23 -1.55 14.46
N PHE A 111 -14.50 -1.15 14.55
CA PHE A 111 -15.62 -2.04 14.26
C PHE A 111 -15.59 -2.53 12.80
N SER A 112 -15.39 -1.61 11.86
CA SER A 112 -15.39 -1.94 10.43
C SER A 112 -14.31 -2.96 10.06
N LEU A 113 -13.10 -2.86 10.64
CA LEU A 113 -12.02 -3.81 10.38
C LEU A 113 -12.20 -5.16 11.09
N LEU A 114 -12.69 -5.17 12.32
CA LEU A 114 -12.76 -6.40 13.14
C LEU A 114 -14.04 -7.20 12.97
N ASN A 115 -15.20 -6.54 12.80
CA ASN A 115 -16.48 -7.22 12.74
C ASN A 115 -16.59 -8.26 11.60
N PRO A 116 -16.10 -8.01 10.38
CA PRO A 116 -16.11 -9.02 9.32
C PRO A 116 -15.29 -10.26 9.67
N LEU A 117 -14.16 -10.09 10.36
CA LEU A 117 -13.32 -11.21 10.81
C LEU A 117 -14.04 -12.06 11.86
N ILE A 118 -14.67 -11.40 12.83
CA ILE A 118 -15.27 -12.03 14.00
C ILE A 118 -16.59 -12.72 13.65
N ILE A 119 -17.47 -12.03 12.93
CA ILE A 119 -18.84 -12.51 12.67
C ILE A 119 -18.94 -13.22 11.33
N LYS A 120 -18.36 -12.64 10.26
CA LYS A 120 -18.50 -13.18 8.89
C LYS A 120 -17.38 -14.15 8.51
N LYS A 121 -16.45 -14.42 9.42
CA LYS A 121 -15.34 -15.37 9.25
C LYS A 121 -14.46 -15.07 8.02
N PHE A 122 -14.22 -13.79 7.74
CA PHE A 122 -13.15 -13.37 6.86
C PHE A 122 -11.80 -13.53 7.57
N ASP A 123 -10.72 -13.60 6.79
CA ASP A 123 -9.37 -13.74 7.32
C ASP A 123 -8.63 -12.40 7.31
N TYR A 124 -8.96 -11.53 6.36
CA TYR A 124 -8.34 -10.25 6.11
C TYR A 124 -9.35 -9.18 5.76
N THR A 125 -9.24 -8.03 6.37
CA THR A 125 -9.98 -6.83 5.97
C THR A 125 -9.02 -5.76 5.51
N THR A 126 -9.35 -5.15 4.36
CA THR A 126 -8.63 -4.04 3.76
C THR A 126 -9.52 -2.80 3.71
N PRO A 127 -8.95 -1.59 3.78
CA PRO A 127 -9.76 -0.39 3.79
C PRO A 127 -10.22 0.02 2.39
N ALA A 128 -11.31 0.76 2.32
CA ALA A 128 -11.68 1.64 1.22
C ALA A 128 -11.91 3.04 1.77
N TYR A 129 -11.47 4.08 1.04
CA TYR A 129 -11.52 5.46 1.51
C TYR A 129 -12.18 6.41 0.53
N SER A 130 -12.69 7.53 1.08
CA SER A 130 -12.81 8.76 0.33
C SER A 130 -11.47 9.51 0.36
N ARG A 131 -10.96 9.92 -0.80
CA ARG A 131 -9.67 10.61 -0.94
C ARG A 131 -9.79 11.86 -1.81
N GLY A 132 -8.76 12.71 -1.79
CA GLY A 132 -8.52 13.67 -2.87
C GLY A 132 -8.17 12.95 -4.17
N CYS A 133 -8.61 13.47 -5.32
CA CYS A 133 -8.36 12.80 -6.61
C CYS A 133 -6.88 12.79 -7.00
N TYR A 134 -6.07 13.66 -6.43
CA TYR A 134 -4.61 13.72 -6.62
C TYR A 134 -3.83 12.91 -5.56
N ASP A 135 -4.53 12.32 -4.59
CA ASP A 135 -3.95 11.40 -3.61
C ASP A 135 -3.93 9.96 -4.15
N GLY A 136 -3.15 9.11 -3.48
CA GLY A 136 -3.10 7.69 -3.83
C GLY A 136 -2.40 7.38 -5.15
N ASN A 137 -1.41 8.17 -5.55
CA ASN A 137 -0.70 8.00 -6.83
C ASN A 137 -0.17 6.58 -7.04
N VAL A 138 0.46 5.98 -6.00
CA VAL A 138 0.94 4.60 -6.07
C VAL A 138 -0.23 3.62 -6.19
N THR A 139 -1.31 3.84 -5.44
CA THR A 139 -2.50 3.00 -5.53
C THR A 139 -3.12 3.05 -6.92
N ASN A 140 -3.37 4.24 -7.46
CA ASN A 140 -4.14 4.45 -8.69
C ASN A 140 -3.36 4.06 -9.97
N ASN A 141 -2.04 4.31 -9.99
CA ASN A 141 -1.23 4.07 -11.19
C ASN A 141 -0.42 2.78 -11.14
N PHE A 142 -0.31 2.13 -9.97
CA PHE A 142 0.51 0.92 -9.82
C PHE A 142 -0.19 -0.17 -9.01
N ALA A 143 -0.44 0.02 -7.70
CA ALA A 143 -0.80 -1.09 -6.82
C ALA A 143 -2.16 -1.72 -7.16
N TYR A 144 -3.22 -0.92 -7.38
CA TYR A 144 -4.51 -1.45 -7.83
C TYR A 144 -4.42 -2.07 -9.24
N PRO A 145 -3.87 -1.38 -10.27
CA PRO A 145 -3.72 -1.96 -11.59
C PRO A 145 -2.94 -3.28 -11.60
N LEU A 146 -1.86 -3.35 -10.85
CA LEU A 146 -1.04 -4.57 -10.79
C LEU A 146 -1.77 -5.70 -10.05
N THR A 147 -2.42 -5.41 -8.92
CA THR A 147 -3.22 -6.39 -8.17
C THR A 147 -4.31 -7.01 -9.06
N TYR A 148 -5.03 -6.15 -9.80
CA TYR A 148 -6.03 -6.62 -10.75
C TYR A 148 -5.42 -7.42 -11.90
N ALA A 149 -4.31 -6.94 -12.47
CA ALA A 149 -3.66 -7.60 -13.60
C ALA A 149 -3.17 -9.01 -13.24
N ILE A 150 -2.58 -9.17 -12.06
CA ILE A 150 -2.03 -10.45 -11.61
C ILE A 150 -3.13 -11.39 -11.11
N PHE A 151 -3.97 -10.92 -10.20
CA PHE A 151 -4.89 -11.79 -9.45
C PHE A 151 -6.34 -11.76 -9.97
N GLY A 152 -6.68 -10.92 -10.95
CA GLY A 152 -8.07 -10.73 -11.39
C GLY A 152 -8.99 -10.12 -10.32
N THR A 153 -8.42 -9.58 -9.27
CA THR A 153 -9.10 -9.14 -8.07
C THR A 153 -9.25 -7.62 -8.06
N GLU A 154 -10.47 -7.15 -7.87
CA GLU A 154 -10.76 -5.73 -7.71
C GLU A 154 -10.67 -5.32 -6.23
N LEU A 155 -9.45 -5.09 -5.73
CA LEU A 155 -9.17 -4.58 -4.41
C LEU A 155 -8.72 -3.13 -4.52
N GLN A 156 -9.53 -2.17 -4.05
CA GLN A 156 -9.29 -0.74 -4.29
C GLN A 156 -8.03 -0.22 -3.58
N GLN A 157 -7.77 -0.72 -2.37
CA GLN A 157 -6.67 -0.24 -1.53
C GLN A 157 -5.76 -1.38 -1.05
N PRO A 158 -4.98 -2.00 -1.96
CA PRO A 158 -4.08 -3.10 -1.57
C PRO A 158 -2.93 -2.66 -0.64
N ILE A 159 -2.70 -1.33 -0.53
CA ILE A 159 -1.69 -0.67 0.30
C ILE A 159 -2.33 0.42 1.17
N GLY A 160 -3.45 0.11 1.80
CA GLY A 160 -4.27 1.10 2.49
C GLY A 160 -3.72 1.62 3.82
N GLY A 161 -2.91 0.83 4.50
CA GLY A 161 -2.33 1.16 5.81
C GLY A 161 -3.09 0.57 6.99
N GLU A 162 -4.43 0.58 6.96
CA GLU A 162 -5.29 0.02 7.99
C GLU A 162 -5.81 -1.36 7.57
N PHE A 163 -5.57 -2.37 8.39
CA PHE A 163 -5.91 -3.76 8.07
C PHE A 163 -6.44 -4.50 9.29
N GLY A 164 -7.31 -5.47 9.05
CA GLY A 164 -7.68 -6.45 10.06
C GLY A 164 -7.19 -7.84 9.66
N LEU A 165 -6.66 -8.59 10.60
CA LEU A 165 -6.16 -9.95 10.40
C LEU A 165 -6.71 -10.89 11.48
N ASN A 166 -7.09 -12.10 11.09
CA ASN A 166 -7.31 -13.15 12.06
C ASN A 166 -6.03 -13.94 12.37
N LYS A 167 -6.10 -14.81 13.37
CA LYS A 167 -4.98 -15.66 13.82
C LYS A 167 -4.39 -16.52 12.70
N ARG A 168 -5.23 -17.08 11.84
CA ARG A 168 -4.79 -17.92 10.73
C ARG A 168 -3.90 -17.17 9.77
N LEU A 169 -4.27 -15.92 9.42
CA LEU A 169 -3.52 -15.13 8.46
C LEU A 169 -2.19 -14.63 9.03
N TYR A 170 -2.16 -14.00 10.21
CA TYR A 170 -0.89 -13.46 10.71
C TYR A 170 0.14 -14.57 11.02
N LYS A 171 -0.31 -15.76 11.44
CA LYS A 171 0.57 -16.93 11.59
C LYS A 171 1.13 -17.41 10.25
N TYR A 172 0.30 -17.41 9.20
CA TYR A 172 0.75 -17.71 7.85
C TYR A 172 1.80 -16.71 7.34
N LEU A 173 1.58 -15.41 7.58
CA LEU A 173 2.52 -14.36 7.19
C LEU A 173 3.88 -14.49 7.89
N LEU A 174 3.90 -14.92 9.14
CA LEU A 174 5.16 -15.19 9.89
C LEU A 174 5.98 -16.35 9.31
N GLN A 175 5.37 -17.24 8.53
CA GLN A 175 6.04 -18.36 7.87
C GLN A 175 6.61 -17.98 6.49
N GLN A 176 6.25 -16.81 5.96
CA GLN A 176 6.72 -16.38 4.65
C GLN A 176 8.10 -15.73 4.72
N SER A 177 8.89 -15.91 3.65
CA SER A 177 10.17 -15.22 3.49
C SER A 177 9.93 -13.73 3.27
N ILE A 178 10.42 -12.89 4.17
CA ILE A 178 10.27 -11.44 4.11
C ILE A 178 11.39 -10.88 3.24
N ASN A 179 11.03 -10.26 2.13
CA ASN A 179 11.98 -9.58 1.26
C ASN A 179 12.43 -8.22 1.83
N GLU A 180 13.53 -7.68 1.30
CA GLU A 180 14.12 -6.43 1.80
C GLU A 180 13.12 -5.26 1.79
N ALA A 181 12.34 -5.12 0.73
CA ALA A 181 11.35 -4.05 0.59
C ALA A 181 10.19 -4.18 1.59
N ALA A 182 9.84 -5.40 1.98
CA ALA A 182 8.78 -5.66 2.94
C ALA A 182 9.18 -5.35 4.40
N TRP A 183 10.46 -5.16 4.71
CA TRP A 183 10.87 -4.62 6.00
C TRP A 183 10.47 -3.14 6.18
N GLY A 184 10.23 -2.41 5.06
CA GLY A 184 9.72 -1.04 5.03
C GLY A 184 8.22 -0.97 4.73
N PHE A 185 7.86 -0.01 3.86
CA PHE A 185 6.46 0.19 3.43
C PHE A 185 5.93 -0.93 2.53
N GLY A 186 6.80 -1.74 1.91
CA GLY A 186 6.41 -2.90 1.11
C GLY A 186 5.59 -3.95 1.88
N ILE A 187 5.55 -3.88 3.21
CA ILE A 187 4.78 -4.80 4.05
C ILE A 187 3.28 -4.81 3.72
N ASP A 188 2.70 -3.67 3.39
CA ASP A 188 1.27 -3.57 3.11
C ASP A 188 0.89 -4.47 1.92
N ILE A 189 1.64 -4.35 0.82
CA ILE A 189 1.38 -5.18 -0.37
C ILE A 189 1.85 -6.62 -0.17
N PHE A 190 2.89 -6.86 0.61
CA PHE A 190 3.33 -8.18 1.03
C PHE A 190 2.20 -8.94 1.73
N MET A 191 1.59 -8.35 2.75
CA MET A 191 0.44 -8.96 3.46
C MET A 191 -0.73 -9.22 2.50
N THR A 192 -1.08 -8.23 1.69
CA THR A 192 -2.21 -8.33 0.75
C THR A 192 -2.00 -9.42 -0.29
N TYR A 193 -0.81 -9.49 -0.91
CA TYR A 193 -0.53 -10.47 -1.95
C TYR A 193 -0.42 -11.90 -1.39
N HIS A 194 0.17 -12.05 -0.21
CA HIS A 194 0.17 -13.34 0.49
C HIS A 194 -1.24 -13.77 0.94
N ALA A 195 -2.09 -12.82 1.33
CA ALA A 195 -3.49 -13.13 1.65
C ALA A 195 -4.28 -13.58 0.41
N ILE A 196 -4.09 -12.91 -0.75
CA ILE A 196 -4.76 -13.30 -2.00
C ILE A 196 -4.23 -14.64 -2.49
N GLY A 197 -2.91 -14.76 -2.65
CA GLY A 197 -2.26 -15.96 -3.20
C GLY A 197 -2.40 -17.18 -2.29
N GLY A 198 -2.45 -16.99 -0.97
CA GLY A 198 -2.71 -18.06 0.00
C GLY A 198 -4.17 -18.47 0.13
N GLY A 199 -5.08 -17.93 -0.68
CA GLY A 199 -6.50 -18.31 -0.72
C GLY A 199 -7.30 -17.88 0.51
N PHE A 200 -6.87 -16.83 1.21
CA PHE A 200 -7.58 -16.29 2.37
C PHE A 200 -8.84 -15.51 1.94
N LYS A 201 -9.86 -15.52 2.81
CA LYS A 201 -11.10 -14.78 2.58
C LYS A 201 -10.89 -13.31 2.90
N ILE A 202 -10.96 -12.44 1.89
CA ILE A 202 -10.70 -11.01 2.00
C ILE A 202 -11.98 -10.20 1.82
N CYS A 203 -12.08 -9.09 2.54
CA CYS A 203 -13.19 -8.15 2.44
C CYS A 203 -12.67 -6.71 2.51
N GLU A 204 -13.15 -5.84 1.62
CA GLU A 204 -12.95 -4.39 1.74
C GLU A 204 -14.00 -3.78 2.66
N VAL A 205 -13.57 -2.83 3.50
CA VAL A 205 -14.45 -2.09 4.41
C VAL A 205 -14.26 -0.59 4.23
N TYR A 206 -15.38 0.14 4.12
CA TYR A 206 -15.33 1.58 3.97
C TYR A 206 -15.05 2.27 5.31
N LEU A 207 -13.98 3.05 5.38
CA LEU A 207 -13.56 3.78 6.58
C LEU A 207 -13.83 5.29 6.52
N GLY A 208 -14.35 5.79 5.41
CA GLY A 208 -14.60 7.23 5.24
C GLY A 208 -13.41 7.99 4.68
N GLU A 209 -13.22 9.23 5.11
CA GLU A 209 -12.15 10.08 4.62
C GLU A 209 -10.83 9.79 5.35
N LYS A 210 -9.75 9.54 4.60
CA LYS A 210 -8.40 9.41 5.16
C LYS A 210 -7.58 10.67 4.92
N LYS A 211 -7.14 11.31 6.01
CA LYS A 211 -6.14 12.39 6.01
C LYS A 211 -4.97 11.97 6.90
N HIS A 212 -3.78 12.04 6.35
CA HIS A 212 -2.51 11.74 7.02
C HIS A 212 -1.48 12.83 6.69
N LYS A 213 -0.28 12.74 7.24
CA LYS A 213 0.82 13.67 6.89
C LYS A 213 1.07 13.65 5.37
N PRO A 214 1.36 14.82 4.74
CA PRO A 214 1.66 14.87 3.30
C PRO A 214 2.82 13.95 2.93
N GLY A 215 2.58 13.01 2.01
CA GLY A 215 3.57 11.98 1.64
C GLY A 215 4.23 12.18 0.28
N PHE A 216 4.08 13.37 -0.37
CA PHE A 216 4.59 13.58 -1.72
C PHE A 216 6.12 13.56 -1.80
N SER A 217 6.83 14.11 -0.80
CA SER A 217 8.31 14.07 -0.72
C SER A 217 8.87 12.65 -0.60
N THR A 218 8.10 11.73 -0.04
CA THR A 218 8.49 10.32 0.14
C THR A 218 7.90 9.39 -0.91
N LEU A 219 7.17 9.93 -1.91
CA LEU A 219 6.43 9.17 -2.92
C LEU A 219 7.31 8.13 -3.62
N MET A 220 8.52 8.51 -4.02
CA MET A 220 9.42 7.61 -4.75
C MET A 220 9.95 6.47 -3.89
N ASN A 221 10.33 6.74 -2.65
CA ASN A 221 10.77 5.71 -1.73
C ASN A 221 9.65 4.71 -1.44
N LYS A 222 8.43 5.20 -1.22
CA LYS A 222 7.26 4.36 -1.04
C LYS A 222 6.96 3.53 -2.31
N PHE A 223 6.98 4.16 -3.48
CA PHE A 223 6.78 3.46 -4.75
C PHE A 223 7.79 2.32 -4.94
N LEU A 224 9.08 2.58 -4.73
CA LEU A 224 10.13 1.56 -4.88
C LEU A 224 9.92 0.37 -3.94
N GLN A 225 9.58 0.63 -2.68
CA GLN A 225 9.35 -0.45 -1.71
C GLN A 225 8.07 -1.24 -2.02
N PHE A 226 6.95 -0.57 -2.32
CA PHE A 226 5.73 -1.26 -2.72
C PHE A 226 5.92 -2.10 -3.98
N SER A 227 6.59 -1.54 -4.98
CA SER A 227 6.73 -2.20 -6.28
C SER A 227 7.70 -3.38 -6.24
N GLN A 228 8.80 -3.28 -5.49
CA GLN A 228 9.71 -4.41 -5.27
C GLN A 228 9.01 -5.55 -4.52
N ALA A 229 8.35 -5.24 -3.40
CA ALA A 229 7.63 -6.24 -2.62
C ALA A 229 6.50 -6.90 -3.44
N ALA A 230 5.73 -6.10 -4.20
CA ALA A 230 4.69 -6.62 -5.09
C ALA A 230 5.24 -7.61 -6.11
N LEU A 231 6.35 -7.26 -6.76
CA LEU A 231 6.97 -8.10 -7.77
C LEU A 231 7.48 -9.41 -7.19
N GLU A 232 8.22 -9.35 -6.10
CA GLU A 232 8.80 -10.56 -5.49
C GLU A 232 7.71 -11.51 -5.00
N VAL A 233 6.66 -11.00 -4.32
CA VAL A 233 5.57 -11.85 -3.85
C VAL A 233 4.72 -12.37 -5.01
N SER A 234 4.42 -11.55 -6.03
CA SER A 234 3.62 -12.00 -7.17
C SER A 234 4.31 -13.10 -7.99
N ARG A 235 5.65 -13.13 -8.04
CA ARG A 235 6.40 -14.23 -8.65
C ARG A 235 6.13 -15.58 -8.00
N ILE A 236 5.91 -15.61 -6.68
CA ILE A 236 5.60 -16.85 -5.94
C ILE A 236 4.28 -17.45 -6.42
N TYR A 237 3.29 -16.57 -6.69
CA TYR A 237 1.93 -16.99 -7.04
C TYR A 237 1.63 -17.02 -8.55
N LYS A 238 2.58 -16.64 -9.40
CA LYS A 238 2.35 -16.53 -10.85
C LYS A 238 1.83 -17.84 -11.48
N SER A 239 2.33 -18.99 -11.06
CA SER A 239 1.90 -20.30 -11.55
C SER A 239 0.51 -20.75 -11.08
N GLU A 240 -0.11 -19.99 -10.18
CA GLU A 240 -1.39 -20.35 -9.55
C GLU A 240 -2.49 -19.32 -9.86
N LEU A 241 -2.22 -18.36 -10.75
CA LEU A 241 -3.13 -17.26 -11.06
C LEU A 241 -4.51 -17.73 -11.52
N ASP A 242 -4.58 -18.85 -12.24
CA ASP A 242 -5.82 -19.43 -12.74
C ASP A 242 -6.69 -20.04 -11.62
N LYS A 243 -6.11 -20.28 -10.44
CA LYS A 243 -6.78 -20.88 -9.28
C LYS A 243 -7.35 -19.85 -8.31
N ILE A 244 -7.03 -18.56 -8.48
CA ILE A 244 -7.40 -17.50 -7.54
C ILE A 244 -8.86 -17.12 -7.74
N LYS A 245 -9.66 -17.31 -6.68
CA LYS A 245 -11.08 -16.96 -6.69
C LYS A 245 -11.28 -15.46 -6.58
N PRO A 246 -12.26 -14.88 -7.30
CA PRO A 246 -12.60 -13.47 -7.17
C PRO A 246 -12.94 -13.12 -5.72
N ILE A 247 -12.40 -11.99 -5.25
CA ILE A 247 -12.73 -11.46 -3.91
C ILE A 247 -14.16 -10.92 -3.93
N LYS A 248 -14.95 -11.25 -2.90
CA LYS A 248 -16.27 -10.65 -2.73
C LYS A 248 -16.15 -9.15 -2.51
N LYS A 249 -16.68 -8.38 -3.46
CA LYS A 249 -16.77 -6.92 -3.34
C LYS A 249 -17.75 -6.53 -2.25
N TYR A 250 -17.34 -5.65 -1.35
CA TYR A 250 -18.24 -4.66 -0.81
C TYR A 250 -18.42 -3.58 -1.90
N LYS A 251 -19.66 -3.26 -2.25
CA LYS A 251 -20.01 -2.28 -3.28
C LYS A 251 -19.67 -0.85 -2.79
N ASN A 252 -18.40 -0.49 -2.73
CA ASN A 252 -18.03 0.89 -2.46
C ASN A 252 -17.20 1.41 -3.64
N ILE A 253 -17.77 2.39 -4.32
CA ILE A 253 -17.07 3.20 -5.31
C ILE A 253 -16.12 4.10 -4.53
N GLN A 254 -14.87 4.17 -4.97
CA GLN A 254 -13.92 5.14 -4.42
C GLN A 254 -14.49 6.55 -4.63
N ILE A 255 -14.73 7.28 -3.54
CA ILE A 255 -15.27 8.63 -3.60
C ILE A 255 -14.12 9.62 -3.54
N PHE A 256 -13.91 10.39 -4.61
CA PHE A 256 -12.95 11.48 -4.65
C PHE A 256 -13.62 12.77 -4.17
N LYS A 257 -13.22 13.27 -2.98
CA LYS A 257 -13.90 14.43 -2.34
C LYS A 257 -13.29 15.80 -2.65
N THR A 258 -11.99 15.85 -2.93
CA THR A 258 -11.28 17.12 -3.11
C THR A 258 -10.36 17.10 -4.31
N LYS A 259 -10.20 18.27 -4.96
CA LYS A 259 -9.28 18.47 -6.10
C LYS A 259 -8.08 19.35 -5.72
N LYS A 260 -7.62 19.32 -4.45
CA LYS A 260 -6.46 20.12 -4.03
C LYS A 260 -5.18 19.49 -4.61
N ARG A 261 -4.51 20.20 -5.49
CA ARG A 261 -3.23 19.81 -6.09
C ARG A 261 -2.07 19.99 -5.12
N PRO A 262 -1.02 19.17 -5.20
CA PRO A 262 0.27 19.46 -4.59
C PRO A 262 0.90 20.74 -5.12
N ASP A 263 1.91 21.24 -4.41
CA ASP A 263 2.67 22.44 -4.80
C ASP A 263 3.29 22.27 -6.20
N GLU A 264 2.88 23.13 -7.14
CA GLU A 264 3.33 23.08 -8.54
C GLU A 264 4.83 23.33 -8.69
N LYS A 265 5.44 24.16 -7.81
CA LYS A 265 6.89 24.39 -7.83
C LYS A 265 7.65 23.14 -7.46
N LEU A 266 7.19 22.43 -6.40
CA LEU A 266 7.78 21.16 -6.00
C LEU A 266 7.64 20.11 -7.10
N VAL A 267 6.48 20.03 -7.75
CA VAL A 267 6.23 19.13 -8.88
C VAL A 267 7.19 19.41 -10.03
N ALA A 268 7.35 20.68 -10.42
CA ALA A 268 8.23 21.08 -11.52
C ALA A 268 9.71 20.72 -11.24
N VAL A 269 10.18 20.95 -10.01
CA VAL A 269 11.56 20.58 -9.60
C VAL A 269 11.77 19.07 -9.72
N GLN A 270 10.82 18.28 -9.25
CA GLN A 270 10.91 16.83 -9.30
C GLN A 270 10.82 16.29 -10.75
N LEU A 271 9.97 16.86 -11.60
CA LEU A 271 9.89 16.49 -13.01
C LEU A 271 11.23 16.69 -13.72
N LYS A 272 11.91 17.85 -13.49
CA LYS A 272 13.25 18.12 -14.05
C LYS A 272 14.27 17.09 -13.56
N LYS A 273 14.29 16.78 -12.27
CA LYS A 273 15.17 15.77 -11.69
C LYS A 273 14.95 14.40 -12.36
N PHE A 274 13.73 13.93 -12.45
CA PHE A 274 13.43 12.62 -13.04
C PHE A 274 13.60 12.59 -14.56
N ALA A 275 13.47 13.72 -15.27
CA ALA A 275 13.84 13.81 -16.67
C ALA A 275 15.36 13.64 -16.84
N GLN A 276 16.18 14.25 -15.97
CA GLN A 276 17.62 14.07 -16.00
C GLN A 276 18.01 12.63 -15.64
N ASP A 277 17.39 12.03 -14.62
CA ASP A 277 17.61 10.63 -14.26
C ASP A 277 17.26 9.69 -15.43
N PHE A 278 16.17 9.94 -16.14
CA PHE A 278 15.81 9.19 -17.33
C PHE A 278 16.86 9.34 -18.43
N LYS A 279 17.28 10.57 -18.73
CA LYS A 279 18.31 10.86 -19.74
C LYS A 279 19.64 10.17 -19.43
N ASN A 280 20.08 10.20 -18.19
CA ASN A 280 21.35 9.59 -17.77
C ASN A 280 21.35 8.05 -17.88
N ASN A 281 20.19 7.42 -17.94
CA ASN A 281 20.04 5.97 -17.98
C ASN A 281 19.53 5.44 -19.34
N LEU A 282 19.59 6.22 -20.43
CA LEU A 282 19.05 5.83 -21.74
C LEU A 282 19.63 4.50 -22.26
N SER A 283 20.91 4.20 -22.04
CA SER A 283 21.53 2.93 -22.43
C SER A 283 20.91 1.74 -21.71
N GLU A 284 20.65 1.87 -20.40
CA GLU A 284 20.01 0.81 -19.62
C GLU A 284 18.53 0.62 -20.06
N TYR A 285 17.81 1.72 -20.35
CA TYR A 285 16.45 1.61 -20.89
C TYR A 285 16.41 0.90 -22.23
N ASN A 286 17.39 1.13 -23.13
CA ASN A 286 17.49 0.44 -24.40
C ASN A 286 17.56 -1.09 -24.24
N ARG A 287 18.26 -1.54 -23.21
CA ARG A 287 18.38 -2.96 -22.90
C ARG A 287 17.05 -3.62 -22.50
N TYR A 288 16.18 -2.88 -21.81
CA TYR A 288 14.94 -3.45 -21.23
C TYR A 288 13.69 -3.11 -22.03
N LEU A 289 13.54 -1.91 -22.54
CA LEU A 289 12.30 -1.43 -23.16
C LEU A 289 12.25 -1.60 -24.69
N GLY A 290 13.41 -1.59 -25.35
CA GLY A 290 13.51 -1.57 -26.81
C GLY A 290 13.29 -0.16 -27.39
N ARG A 291 13.92 0.09 -28.56
CA ARG A 291 14.05 1.42 -29.18
C ARG A 291 12.70 2.15 -29.34
N GLY A 292 11.68 1.51 -29.92
CA GLY A 292 10.42 2.20 -30.22
C GLY A 292 9.66 2.70 -28.98
N LEU A 293 9.79 2.04 -27.82
CA LEU A 293 9.17 2.48 -26.57
C LEU A 293 9.98 3.63 -25.96
N ILE A 294 11.29 3.56 -26.05
CA ILE A 294 12.18 4.63 -25.55
C ILE A 294 12.00 5.90 -26.34
N ASP A 295 11.88 5.82 -27.65
CA ASP A 295 11.67 7.01 -28.52
C ASP A 295 10.39 7.75 -28.09
N LYS A 296 9.30 7.01 -27.84
CA LYS A 296 8.05 7.59 -27.32
C LYS A 296 8.21 8.23 -25.93
N LEU A 297 8.88 7.55 -25.02
CA LEU A 297 9.15 8.08 -23.66
C LEU A 297 10.08 9.29 -23.72
N SER A 298 11.15 9.23 -24.49
CA SER A 298 12.12 10.32 -24.66
C SER A 298 11.47 11.56 -25.25
N ARG A 299 10.55 11.39 -26.22
CA ARG A 299 9.77 12.51 -26.75
C ARG A 299 9.02 13.25 -25.63
N VAL A 300 8.26 12.55 -24.83
CA VAL A 300 7.49 13.15 -23.73
C VAL A 300 8.37 13.74 -22.62
N ILE A 301 9.36 12.97 -22.17
CA ILE A 301 10.14 13.30 -20.97
C ILE A 301 11.27 14.31 -21.27
N ILE A 302 11.95 14.15 -22.39
CA ILE A 302 13.18 14.93 -22.72
C ILE A 302 12.88 16.06 -23.68
N ILE A 303 12.12 15.81 -24.76
CA ILE A 303 11.90 16.78 -25.85
C ILE A 303 10.75 17.72 -25.49
N ASP A 304 9.55 17.19 -25.32
CA ASP A 304 8.35 17.99 -25.07
C ASP A 304 8.32 18.55 -23.64
N GLN A 305 8.92 17.83 -22.70
CA GLN A 305 8.95 18.14 -21.26
C GLN A 305 7.55 18.45 -20.69
N LYS A 306 6.52 17.78 -21.23
CA LYS A 306 5.14 17.90 -20.79
C LYS A 306 4.65 16.57 -20.21
N PRO A 307 3.99 16.55 -19.04
CA PRO A 307 3.51 15.33 -18.43
C PRO A 307 2.30 14.74 -19.20
N THR A 308 2.57 14.04 -20.29
CA THR A 308 1.59 13.45 -21.20
C THR A 308 1.79 11.95 -21.42
N ILE A 309 2.42 11.24 -20.45
CA ILE A 309 2.52 9.78 -20.50
C ILE A 309 1.11 9.20 -20.35
N SER A 310 0.54 8.70 -21.45
CA SER A 310 -0.79 8.08 -21.46
C SER A 310 -0.80 6.77 -20.66
N SER A 311 -2.01 6.31 -20.27
CA SER A 311 -2.18 4.98 -19.64
C SER A 311 -1.62 3.85 -20.52
N ALA A 312 -1.75 3.94 -21.84
CA ALA A 312 -1.21 2.93 -22.76
C ALA A 312 0.33 2.91 -22.74
N LEU A 313 0.97 4.07 -22.87
CA LEU A 313 2.43 4.17 -22.86
C LEU A 313 3.02 3.71 -21.51
N TRP A 314 2.37 4.07 -20.40
CA TRP A 314 2.75 3.60 -19.07
C TRP A 314 2.62 2.08 -18.93
N VAL A 315 1.49 1.53 -19.35
CA VAL A 315 1.25 0.08 -19.30
C VAL A 315 2.21 -0.69 -20.18
N ASP A 316 2.55 -0.20 -21.37
CA ASP A 316 3.55 -0.83 -22.24
C ASP A 316 4.92 -0.88 -21.56
N ALA A 317 5.36 0.23 -20.95
CA ALA A 317 6.63 0.28 -20.20
C ALA A 317 6.61 -0.66 -18.98
N LEU A 318 5.56 -0.59 -18.17
CA LEU A 318 5.42 -1.39 -16.96
C LEU A 318 5.35 -2.90 -17.29
N ALA A 319 4.54 -3.29 -18.26
CA ALA A 319 4.41 -4.68 -18.69
C ALA A 319 5.73 -5.26 -19.21
N ARG A 320 6.52 -4.46 -19.94
CA ARG A 320 7.83 -4.88 -20.44
C ARG A 320 8.78 -5.22 -19.28
N PHE A 321 8.88 -4.35 -18.28
CA PHE A 321 9.70 -4.61 -17.10
C PHE A 321 9.19 -5.80 -16.29
N LEU A 322 7.87 -5.92 -16.10
CA LEU A 322 7.27 -7.04 -15.38
C LEU A 322 7.54 -8.37 -16.08
N ASN A 323 7.36 -8.44 -17.40
CA ASN A 323 7.58 -9.67 -18.17
C ASN A 323 9.03 -10.15 -18.05
N ILE A 324 10.01 -9.25 -18.14
CA ILE A 324 11.43 -9.59 -17.92
C ILE A 324 11.62 -10.16 -16.50
N CYS A 325 11.09 -9.48 -15.50
CA CYS A 325 11.22 -9.94 -14.11
C CYS A 325 10.46 -11.24 -13.83
N TYR A 326 9.47 -11.60 -14.64
CA TYR A 326 8.72 -12.87 -14.50
C TYR A 326 9.33 -14.03 -15.27
N GLU A 327 10.41 -13.85 -16.02
CA GLU A 327 11.13 -14.95 -16.66
C GLU A 327 11.62 -15.97 -15.63
N LYS A 328 11.57 -17.26 -15.98
CA LYS A 328 11.88 -18.36 -15.05
C LYS A 328 13.30 -18.24 -14.47
N ASN A 329 14.26 -17.87 -15.30
CA ASN A 329 15.69 -17.78 -14.95
C ASN A 329 16.13 -16.36 -14.56
N PHE A 330 15.19 -15.46 -14.28
CA PHE A 330 15.53 -14.09 -13.93
C PHE A 330 16.21 -14.00 -12.55
N ASN A 331 17.34 -13.30 -12.51
CA ASN A 331 18.06 -13.06 -11.27
C ASN A 331 17.33 -12.01 -10.41
N VAL A 332 16.65 -12.44 -9.38
CA VAL A 332 15.85 -11.58 -8.46
C VAL A 332 16.68 -10.48 -7.81
N LYS A 333 17.99 -10.64 -7.65
CA LYS A 333 18.88 -9.59 -7.12
C LYS A 333 18.95 -8.35 -8.02
N LEU A 334 18.51 -8.45 -9.27
CA LEU A 334 18.44 -7.31 -10.20
C LEU A 334 17.15 -6.47 -10.04
N ILE A 335 16.16 -6.95 -9.30
CA ILE A 335 14.88 -6.25 -9.11
C ILE A 335 15.08 -4.81 -8.63
N PRO A 336 15.88 -4.52 -7.58
CA PRO A 336 16.09 -3.15 -7.12
C PRO A 336 16.69 -2.24 -8.19
N LYS A 337 17.63 -2.75 -9.00
CA LYS A 337 18.25 -1.99 -10.10
C LYS A 337 17.20 -1.66 -11.17
N ILE A 338 16.45 -2.64 -11.63
CA ILE A 338 15.42 -2.46 -12.67
C ILE A 338 14.32 -1.52 -12.20
N TRP A 339 13.86 -1.66 -10.95
CA TRP A 339 12.80 -0.80 -10.43
C TRP A 339 13.21 0.67 -10.26
N ARG A 340 14.50 0.94 -10.04
CA ARG A 340 15.00 2.32 -10.09
C ARG A 340 14.84 2.97 -11.48
N LEU A 341 14.90 2.19 -12.55
CA LEU A 341 14.63 2.68 -13.90
C LEU A 341 13.14 2.98 -14.13
N ILE A 342 12.23 2.20 -13.52
CA ILE A 342 10.78 2.49 -13.61
C ILE A 342 10.40 3.78 -12.88
N ALA A 343 11.09 4.14 -11.82
CA ALA A 343 10.74 5.24 -10.95
C ALA A 343 10.56 6.61 -11.65
N PRO A 344 11.44 7.06 -12.53
CA PRO A 344 11.24 8.28 -13.32
C PRO A 344 9.98 8.22 -14.18
N ILE A 345 9.75 7.11 -14.87
CA ILE A 345 8.59 6.92 -15.75
C ILE A 345 7.29 6.93 -14.92
N PHE A 346 7.28 6.27 -13.75
CA PHE A 346 6.15 6.29 -12.82
C PHE A 346 5.83 7.70 -12.33
N TYR A 347 6.84 8.49 -11.96
CA TYR A 347 6.61 9.86 -11.51
C TYR A 347 5.97 10.72 -12.60
N TRP A 348 6.51 10.65 -13.82
CA TRP A 348 5.93 11.32 -14.97
C TRP A 348 4.51 10.83 -15.27
N ARG A 349 4.24 9.54 -15.14
CA ARG A 349 2.88 8.98 -15.26
C ARG A 349 1.94 9.54 -14.20
N ALA A 350 2.36 9.60 -12.94
CA ALA A 350 1.53 10.12 -11.85
C ALA A 350 1.09 11.56 -12.10
N ILE A 351 1.99 12.42 -12.59
CA ILE A 351 1.67 13.80 -12.92
C ILE A 351 0.83 13.87 -14.20
N SER A 352 1.11 13.05 -15.22
CA SER A 352 0.27 12.93 -16.42
C SER A 352 -1.16 12.52 -16.09
N PHE A 353 -1.33 11.59 -15.15
CA PHE A 353 -2.64 11.19 -14.66
C PHE A 353 -3.39 12.35 -14.01
N TRP A 354 -2.72 13.24 -13.27
CA TRP A 354 -3.35 14.42 -12.70
C TRP A 354 -3.90 15.37 -13.78
N GLU A 355 -3.16 15.58 -14.86
CA GLU A 355 -3.63 16.39 -15.98
C GLU A 355 -4.82 15.73 -16.70
N GLU A 356 -4.79 14.41 -16.85
CA GLU A 356 -5.88 13.64 -17.46
C GLU A 356 -7.20 13.71 -16.67
N ILE A 357 -7.14 13.78 -15.32
CA ILE A 357 -8.32 13.75 -14.45
C ILE A 357 -8.83 15.13 -14.02
N LYS A 358 -8.15 16.20 -14.44
CA LYS A 358 -8.40 17.57 -13.99
C LYS A 358 -9.87 18.00 -14.07
N TYR A 359 -10.56 17.59 -15.13
CA TYR A 359 -11.92 17.95 -15.41
C TYR A 359 -12.93 16.80 -15.28
N LEU A 360 -12.44 15.60 -14.93
CA LEU A 360 -13.26 14.40 -14.81
C LEU A 360 -14.02 14.36 -13.47
N ASP A 361 -15.20 13.75 -13.49
CA ASP A 361 -15.94 13.41 -12.28
C ASP A 361 -15.35 12.15 -11.58
N PRO A 362 -15.76 11.85 -10.34
CA PRO A 362 -15.27 10.69 -9.61
C PRO A 362 -15.52 9.34 -10.30
N ILE A 363 -16.61 9.20 -11.04
CA ILE A 363 -16.96 7.96 -11.75
C ILE A 363 -16.06 7.79 -12.96
N GLU A 364 -15.81 8.86 -13.69
CA GLU A 364 -14.90 8.88 -14.84
C GLU A 364 -13.46 8.57 -14.42
N ILE A 365 -13.02 9.12 -13.28
CA ILE A 365 -11.69 8.82 -12.70
C ILE A 365 -11.58 7.33 -12.36
N ASP A 366 -12.58 6.74 -11.70
CA ASP A 366 -12.59 5.31 -11.38
C ASP A 366 -12.58 4.45 -12.64
N LYS A 367 -13.39 4.78 -13.67
CA LYS A 367 -13.38 4.11 -14.96
C LYS A 367 -12.00 4.14 -15.61
N LYS A 368 -11.29 5.27 -15.54
CA LYS A 368 -9.94 5.43 -16.10
C LYS A 368 -8.92 4.53 -15.41
N ILE A 369 -8.95 4.47 -14.07
CA ILE A 369 -8.09 3.59 -13.27
C ILE A 369 -8.36 2.12 -13.62
N ARG A 370 -9.62 1.71 -13.69
CA ARG A 370 -10.02 0.34 -14.06
C ARG A 370 -9.64 -0.02 -15.49
N SER A 371 -9.75 0.93 -16.43
CA SER A 371 -9.33 0.73 -17.82
C SER A 371 -7.82 0.47 -17.91
N GLN A 372 -7.01 1.23 -17.17
CA GLN A 372 -5.56 1.00 -17.07
C GLN A 372 -5.24 -0.39 -16.50
N ALA A 373 -5.96 -0.84 -15.48
CA ALA A 373 -5.78 -2.16 -14.87
C ALA A 373 -6.12 -3.30 -15.84
N LYS A 374 -7.23 -3.18 -16.59
CA LYS A 374 -7.62 -4.15 -17.64
C LYS A 374 -6.60 -4.21 -18.76
N LEU A 375 -6.08 -3.05 -19.19
CA LEU A 375 -5.04 -2.99 -20.21
C LEU A 375 -3.75 -3.68 -19.75
N LEU A 376 -3.33 -3.48 -18.50
CA LEU A 376 -2.16 -4.15 -17.93
C LEU A 376 -2.36 -5.68 -17.90
N ARG A 377 -3.55 -6.15 -17.49
CA ARG A 377 -3.86 -7.58 -17.48
C ARG A 377 -3.72 -8.22 -18.86
N LYS A 378 -4.26 -7.61 -19.92
CA LYS A 378 -4.10 -8.10 -21.30
C LYS A 378 -2.64 -8.19 -21.76
N LYS A 379 -1.77 -7.33 -21.23
CA LYS A 379 -0.33 -7.35 -21.57
C LYS A 379 0.47 -8.39 -20.80
N LEU A 380 0.03 -8.76 -19.60
CA LEU A 380 0.72 -9.73 -18.74
C LEU A 380 0.22 -11.17 -18.94
N ILE A 381 -1.05 -11.33 -19.25
CA ILE A 381 -1.72 -12.61 -19.44
C ILE A 381 -2.43 -12.51 -20.79
N PRO A 382 -1.76 -12.87 -21.91
CA PRO A 382 -2.41 -12.97 -23.22
C PRO A 382 -3.54 -14.00 -23.14
N GLU A 383 -4.68 -13.67 -23.74
CA GLU A 383 -5.82 -14.56 -23.88
C GLU A 383 -5.49 -15.77 -24.74
#